data_ebb1168784fc82eb2f92c9c66d1acbc6
#
_entry.id   ebb1168784fc82eb2f92c9c66d1acbc6
#
_cell.length_a   1.000
_cell.length_b   1.000
_cell.length_c   1.000
_cell.angle_alpha   90.00
_cell.angle_beta   90.00
_cell.angle_gamma   90.00
#
_symmetry.space_group_name_H-M   'P 1'
#
loop_
_entity.id
_entity.type
_entity.pdbx_description
1 polymer ?
#
loop_
_entity_poly.entity_id
_entity_poly.type
_entity_poly.pdbx_seq_one_letter_code
_entity_poly.pdbx_strand_id
1 'polypeptide(L)' 'MDWNRVEGNWKQLKGKVKEKWGNLTDDDLTAINGQRDQLEGKIQQRYGHAKDKVRQDVDDWYNAQTW' A
#
# COMPACT_ATOMS: atom_id res chain seq x y z
N MET A 1 -13.32 -5.75 3.36
CA MET A 1 -12.41 -4.83 2.66
C MET A 1 -12.52 -5.07 1.16
N ASP A 2 -12.80 -4.03 0.39
CA ASP A 2 -12.90 -4.13 -1.06
C ASP A 2 -11.67 -3.50 -1.71
N TRP A 3 -10.64 -4.29 -1.95
CA TRP A 3 -9.39 -3.81 -2.52
C TRP A 3 -9.53 -3.38 -4.00
N ASN A 4 -10.62 -3.76 -4.66
CA ASN A 4 -10.90 -3.31 -6.02
C ASN A 4 -10.99 -1.78 -6.10
N ARG A 5 -11.40 -1.13 -5.01
CA ARG A 5 -11.43 0.33 -4.92
C ARG A 5 -10.02 0.91 -5.03
N VAL A 6 -9.06 0.26 -4.39
CA VAL A 6 -7.67 0.69 -4.44
C VAL A 6 -7.11 0.52 -5.84
N GLU A 7 -7.36 -0.64 -6.48
CA GLU A 7 -6.93 -0.87 -7.86
C GLU A 7 -7.52 0.17 -8.81
N GLY A 8 -8.83 0.39 -8.71
CA GLY A 8 -9.53 1.32 -9.60
C GLY A 8 -9.11 2.77 -9.42
N ASN A 9 -8.59 3.12 -8.25
CA ASN A 9 -8.18 4.49 -7.93
C ASN A 9 -6.67 4.61 -7.70
N TRP A 10 -5.90 3.64 -8.18
CA TRP A 10 -4.47 3.58 -7.84
C TRP A 10 -3.71 4.83 -8.22
N LYS A 11 -3.99 5.39 -9.37
CA LYS A 11 -3.32 6.62 -9.81
C LYS A 11 -3.46 7.76 -8.80
N GLN A 12 -4.62 7.84 -8.15
CA GLN A 12 -4.87 8.85 -7.12
C GLN A 12 -4.32 8.43 -5.77
N LEU A 13 -4.41 7.14 -5.45
CA LEU A 13 -4.06 6.63 -4.12
C LEU A 13 -2.56 6.39 -3.93
N LYS A 14 -1.79 6.22 -5.01
CA LYS A 14 -0.36 5.96 -4.88
C LYS A 14 0.38 7.07 -4.13
N GLY A 15 -0.06 8.31 -4.27
CA GLY A 15 0.50 9.42 -3.52
C GLY A 15 0.26 9.31 -2.02
N LYS A 16 -0.93 8.85 -1.65
CA LYS A 16 -1.28 8.62 -0.23
C LYS A 16 -0.51 7.44 0.34
N VAL A 17 -0.29 6.40 -0.45
CA VAL A 17 0.54 5.26 -0.06
C VAL A 17 1.97 5.72 0.19
N LYS A 18 2.53 6.52 -0.70
CA LYS A 18 3.88 7.05 -0.52
C LYS A 18 3.98 7.97 0.70
N GLU A 19 2.93 8.71 1.00
CA GLU A 19 2.87 9.56 2.19
C GLU A 19 2.97 8.73 3.47
N LYS A 20 2.27 7.60 3.51
CA LYS A 20 2.29 6.67 4.65
C LYS A 20 3.60 5.89 4.71
N TRP A 21 4.09 5.41 3.57
CA TRP A 21 5.29 4.57 3.47
C TRP A 21 6.33 5.25 2.60
N GLY A 22 7.01 6.23 3.18
CA GLY A 22 7.96 7.08 2.47
C GLY A 22 9.17 6.36 1.89
N ASN A 23 9.48 5.14 2.38
CA ASN A 23 10.59 4.35 1.86
C ASN A 23 10.28 3.65 0.53
N LEU A 24 9.01 3.65 0.11
CA LEU A 24 8.64 3.11 -1.20
C LEU A 24 9.04 4.11 -2.29
N THR A 25 9.61 3.60 -3.36
CA THR A 25 10.00 4.43 -4.51
C THR A 25 8.85 4.52 -5.51
N ASP A 26 8.95 5.45 -6.46
CA ASP A 26 7.96 5.55 -7.53
C ASP A 26 7.92 4.27 -8.36
N ASP A 27 9.06 3.62 -8.57
CA ASP A 27 9.11 2.33 -9.26
C ASP A 27 8.38 1.25 -8.47
N ASP A 28 8.52 1.25 -7.15
CA ASP A 28 7.78 0.33 -6.28
C ASP A 28 6.28 0.54 -6.45
N LEU A 29 5.83 1.79 -6.43
CA LEU A 29 4.41 2.11 -6.56
C LEU A 29 3.85 1.70 -7.92
N THR A 30 4.63 1.87 -8.98
CA THR A 30 4.25 1.43 -10.32
C THR A 30 4.12 -0.10 -10.36
N ALA A 31 5.08 -0.81 -9.76
CA ALA A 31 5.06 -2.27 -9.71
C ALA A 31 3.89 -2.80 -8.88
N ILE A 32 3.52 -2.11 -7.80
CA ILE A 32 2.39 -2.48 -6.96
C ILE A 32 1.07 -2.42 -7.74
N ASN A 33 0.88 -1.37 -8.52
CA ASN A 33 -0.27 -1.20 -9.41
C ASN A 33 -1.62 -1.47 -8.72
N GLY A 34 -1.74 -1.07 -7.46
CA GLY A 34 -2.98 -1.25 -6.70
C GLY A 34 -3.22 -2.65 -6.17
N GLN A 35 -2.28 -3.58 -6.33
CA GLN A 35 -2.41 -4.95 -5.84
C GLN A 35 -1.96 -5.04 -4.39
N ARG A 36 -2.82 -5.56 -3.52
CA ARG A 36 -2.54 -5.65 -2.08
C ARG A 36 -1.29 -6.50 -1.80
N ASP A 37 -1.19 -7.66 -2.44
CA ASP A 37 -0.06 -8.56 -2.22
C ASP A 37 1.26 -7.89 -2.56
N GLN A 38 1.28 -7.14 -3.65
CA GLN A 38 2.48 -6.41 -4.07
C GLN A 38 2.83 -5.31 -3.09
N LEU A 39 1.82 -4.58 -2.61
CA LEU A 39 2.03 -3.53 -1.62
C LEU A 39 2.64 -4.10 -0.33
N GLU A 40 2.04 -5.17 0.19
CA GLU A 40 2.54 -5.81 1.41
C GLU A 40 3.97 -6.31 1.23
N GLY A 41 4.27 -6.92 0.08
CA GLY A 41 5.61 -7.42 -0.22
C GLY A 41 6.66 -6.30 -0.27
N LYS A 42 6.32 -5.18 -0.89
CA LYS A 42 7.23 -4.03 -0.96
C LYS A 42 7.46 -3.42 0.42
N ILE A 43 6.42 -3.31 1.23
CA ILE A 43 6.57 -2.79 2.60
C ILE A 43 7.47 -3.71 3.41
N GLN A 44 7.27 -5.02 3.35
CA GLN A 44 8.14 -5.97 4.04
C GLN A 44 9.59 -5.82 3.60
N GLN A 45 9.82 -5.68 2.30
CA GLN A 45 11.16 -5.55 1.74
C GLN A 45 11.85 -4.27 2.19
N ARG A 46 11.13 -3.14 2.19
CA ARG A 46 11.71 -1.83 2.48
C ARG A 46 11.84 -1.53 3.97
N TYR A 47 10.94 -2.08 4.78
CA TYR A 47 10.90 -1.78 6.23
C TYR A 47 11.38 -2.95 7.10
N GLY A 48 11.42 -4.15 6.56
CA GLY A 48 11.84 -5.32 7.33
C GLY A 48 10.84 -5.76 8.40
N HIS A 49 9.59 -5.34 8.28
CA HIS A 49 8.56 -5.70 9.26
C HIS A 49 8.04 -7.12 9.03
N ALA A 50 7.52 -7.73 10.11
CA ALA A 50 6.83 -9.01 10.01
C ALA A 50 5.54 -8.85 9.20
N LYS A 51 5.10 -9.94 8.56
CA LYS A 51 3.91 -9.93 7.71
C LYS A 51 2.66 -9.45 8.45
N ASP A 52 2.47 -9.89 9.69
CA ASP A 52 1.30 -9.50 10.49
C ASP A 52 1.27 -8.00 10.74
N LYS A 53 2.42 -7.42 11.03
CA LYS A 53 2.56 -5.98 11.22
C LYS A 53 2.19 -5.21 9.95
N VAL A 54 2.70 -5.70 8.81
CA VAL A 54 2.42 -5.06 7.51
C VAL A 54 0.94 -5.14 7.18
N ARG A 55 0.31 -6.28 7.40
CA ARG A 55 -1.13 -6.46 7.15
C ARG A 55 -1.95 -5.51 8.00
N GLN A 56 -1.60 -5.37 9.27
CA GLN A 56 -2.28 -4.46 10.18
C GLN A 56 -2.13 -3.01 9.69
N ASP A 57 -0.93 -2.61 9.31
CA ASP A 57 -0.67 -1.25 8.83
C ASP A 57 -1.46 -0.96 7.55
N VAL A 58 -1.53 -1.93 6.64
CA VAL A 58 -2.29 -1.79 5.39
C VAL A 58 -3.79 -1.68 5.68
N ASP A 59 -4.31 -2.51 6.60
CA ASP A 59 -5.71 -2.45 6.99
C ASP A 59 -6.04 -1.09 7.62
N ASP A 60 -5.18 -0.59 8.50
CA ASP A 60 -5.38 0.70 9.15
C ASP A 60 -5.39 1.83 8.11
N TRP A 61 -4.46 1.77 7.15
CA TRP A 61 -4.42 2.76 6.08
C TRP A 61 -5.70 2.74 5.24
N TYR A 62 -6.14 1.54 4.85
CA TYR A 62 -7.36 1.37 4.05
C TYR A 62 -8.57 1.98 4.77
N ASN A 63 -8.71 1.68 6.07
CA ASN A 63 -9.85 2.15 6.86
C ASN A 63 -9.81 3.66 7.11
N ALA A 64 -8.65 4.27 7.02
CA ALA A 64 -8.50 5.71 7.24
C ALA A 64 -8.83 6.54 6.00
N GLN A 65 -9.00 5.91 4.83
CA GLN A 65 -9.31 6.65 3.62
C GLN A 65 -10.78 7.10 3.62
N THR A 66 -11.01 8.30 3.09
CA THR A 66 -12.38 8.81 2.90
C THR A 66 -12.84 8.41 1.51
N TRP A 67 -13.52 7.31 1.45
CA TRP A 67 -14.09 6.82 0.18
C TRP A 67 -15.35 7.62 -0.19
#